data_73d728fae6552320d1fb0dd2eb819ca3
#
_entry.id   73d728fae6552320d1fb0dd2eb819ca3
#
_cell.length_a   1.000
_cell.length_b   1.000
_cell.length_c   1.000
_cell.angle_alpha   90.00
_cell.angle_beta   90.00
_cell.angle_gamma   90.00
#
_symmetry.space_group_name_H-M   'P 1'
#
loop_
_entity.id
_entity.type
_entity.pdbx_description
1 polymer ?
#
loop_
_entity_poly.entity_id
_entity_poly.type
_entity_poly.pdbx_seq_one_letter_code
_entity_poly.pdbx_strand_id
1 'polypeptide(L)'
;SQSISDVKAQGVAFDAGIQYVTGTNEAKDNLKFGISLKNVGTPMRFSGDGLSFRGNPPVEATYQLTIQSRAEKFELPSLVNIGASYDYKIMENHRLTGVAAFTSNSFTNDQFGLGIEYAFKEMFSLRGGYVFEKDMSSDEDRATAMSGLNAGVSVDLPLGKSGKKF
;
A
#
# COMPACT_ATOMS: atom_id res chain seq x y z
N SER A 1 -15.03 5.70 -8.98
CA SER A 1 -16.50 5.64 -8.88
C SER A 1 -16.97 4.19 -8.72
N GLN A 2 -17.94 3.99 -7.87
CA GLN A 2 -18.62 2.69 -7.71
C GLN A 2 -20.09 2.87 -8.07
N SER A 3 -20.66 1.90 -8.78
CA SER A 3 -22.06 1.91 -9.17
C SER A 3 -22.60 0.48 -9.07
N ILE A 4 -23.70 0.33 -8.34
CA ILE A 4 -24.44 -0.92 -8.22
C ILE A 4 -25.87 -0.59 -8.57
N SER A 5 -26.34 -1.08 -9.73
CA SER A 5 -27.71 -0.85 -10.24
C SER A 5 -28.15 0.61 -10.11
N ASP A 6 -28.86 0.98 -9.05
CA ASP A 6 -29.49 2.29 -8.86
C ASP A 6 -28.79 3.15 -7.79
N VAL A 7 -27.56 2.80 -7.40
CA VAL A 7 -26.78 3.51 -6.36
C VAL A 7 -25.38 3.83 -6.88
N LYS A 8 -24.94 5.07 -6.69
CA LYS A 8 -23.63 5.57 -7.14
C LYS A 8 -22.89 6.25 -6.01
N ALA A 9 -21.56 6.06 -5.97
CA ALA A 9 -20.65 6.82 -5.12
C ALA A 9 -19.46 7.32 -5.93
N GLN A 10 -19.05 8.56 -5.69
CA GLN A 10 -17.91 9.20 -6.34
C GLN A 10 -17.01 9.85 -5.30
N GLY A 11 -15.71 9.77 -5.52
CA GLY A 11 -14.69 10.45 -4.76
C GLY A 11 -13.47 10.75 -5.63
N VAL A 12 -12.66 11.68 -5.19
CA VAL A 12 -11.38 12.04 -5.80
C VAL A 12 -10.30 11.79 -4.76
N ALA A 13 -9.22 11.15 -5.18
CA ALA A 13 -8.04 10.94 -4.36
C ALA A 13 -6.79 11.39 -5.09
N PHE A 14 -5.79 11.82 -4.32
CA PHE A 14 -4.49 12.23 -4.78
C PHE A 14 -3.42 11.33 -4.17
N ASP A 15 -2.44 10.98 -5.00
CA ASP A 15 -1.22 10.30 -4.59
C ASP A 15 -0.05 11.24 -4.84
N ALA A 16 0.86 11.30 -3.89
CA ALA A 16 2.08 12.11 -4.01
C ALA A 16 3.25 11.34 -3.40
N GLY A 17 4.45 11.56 -3.92
CA GLY A 17 5.65 10.97 -3.35
C GLY A 17 6.88 11.74 -3.75
N ILE A 18 7.90 11.65 -2.90
CA ILE A 18 9.22 12.18 -3.13
C ILE A 18 10.24 11.09 -2.86
N GLN A 19 11.24 11.00 -3.71
CA GLN A 19 12.35 10.10 -3.53
C GLN A 19 13.66 10.89 -3.66
N TYR A 20 14.55 10.65 -2.73
CA TYR A 20 15.90 11.21 -2.72
C TYR A 20 16.90 10.07 -2.82
N VAL A 21 17.88 10.21 -3.72
CA VAL A 21 18.95 9.24 -3.92
C VAL A 21 20.27 9.99 -3.84
N THR A 22 21.13 9.56 -2.91
CA THR A 22 22.52 10.05 -2.84
C THR A 22 23.42 9.11 -3.62
N GLY A 23 24.52 9.63 -4.13
CA GLY A 23 25.53 8.86 -4.84
C GLY A 23 25.68 9.31 -6.29
N THR A 24 26.82 9.02 -6.85
CA THR A 24 27.14 9.25 -8.25
C THR A 24 26.81 7.98 -9.06
N ASN A 25 26.93 8.04 -10.38
CA ASN A 25 26.55 6.99 -11.35
C ASN A 25 27.16 5.58 -11.10
N GLU A 26 28.02 5.45 -10.12
CA GLU A 26 28.50 4.15 -9.65
C GLU A 26 27.75 3.76 -8.37
N ALA A 27 27.20 2.55 -8.34
CA ALA A 27 26.46 1.98 -7.21
C ALA A 27 27.40 1.70 -6.00
N LYS A 28 28.00 2.75 -5.46
CA LYS A 28 28.78 2.70 -4.24
C LYS A 28 28.06 3.51 -3.19
N ASP A 29 27.75 2.88 -2.07
CA ASP A 29 27.28 3.53 -0.85
C ASP A 29 26.13 4.53 -1.10
N ASN A 30 25.11 4.10 -1.81
CA ASN A 30 23.93 4.92 -2.11
C ASN A 30 22.91 4.84 -0.99
N LEU A 31 22.65 5.98 -0.37
CA LEU A 31 21.48 6.16 0.50
C LEU A 31 20.29 6.56 -0.36
N LYS A 32 19.19 5.83 -0.24
CA LYS A 32 17.91 6.15 -0.85
C LYS A 32 16.90 6.38 0.26
N PHE A 33 16.12 7.42 0.11
CA PHE A 33 15.06 7.77 1.04
C PHE A 33 13.80 8.12 0.24
N GLY A 34 12.65 7.68 0.70
CA GLY A 34 11.39 7.97 0.03
C GLY A 34 10.24 8.15 0.99
N ILE A 35 9.35 9.06 0.65
CA ILE A 35 8.06 9.26 1.31
C ILE A 35 6.99 9.20 0.23
N SER A 36 5.93 8.47 0.46
CA SER A 36 4.75 8.48 -0.39
C SER A 36 3.48 8.57 0.43
N LEU A 37 2.55 9.35 -0.09
CA LEU A 37 1.21 9.55 0.44
C LEU A 37 0.23 9.07 -0.61
N LYS A 38 -0.69 8.19 -0.24
CA LYS A 38 -1.64 7.58 -1.17
C LYS A 38 -3.08 7.71 -0.68
N ASN A 39 -4.00 7.79 -1.63
CA ASN A 39 -5.44 7.81 -1.40
C ASN A 39 -5.93 8.98 -0.52
N VAL A 40 -5.25 10.12 -0.54
CA VAL A 40 -5.71 11.31 0.18
C VAL A 40 -6.81 11.99 -0.61
N GLY A 41 -8.02 11.96 -0.11
CA GLY A 41 -9.15 12.45 -0.89
C GLY A 41 -10.42 12.68 -0.10
N THR A 42 -11.47 12.99 -0.85
CA THR A 42 -12.78 13.25 -0.29
C THR A 42 -13.48 11.94 0.08
N PRO A 43 -14.18 11.89 1.23
CA PRO A 43 -15.01 10.75 1.56
C PRO A 43 -16.09 10.56 0.51
N MET A 44 -16.43 9.30 0.23
CA MET A 44 -17.50 8.94 -0.69
C MET A 44 -18.81 8.72 0.08
N ARG A 45 -19.92 9.00 -0.60
CA ARG A 45 -21.25 8.72 -0.10
C ARG A 45 -22.08 8.10 -1.23
N PHE A 46 -22.82 7.05 -0.93
CA PHE A 46 -23.77 6.51 -1.87
C PHE A 46 -25.01 7.41 -1.99
N SER A 47 -25.47 7.58 -3.22
CA SER A 47 -26.69 8.30 -3.57
C SER A 47 -27.39 7.59 -4.74
N GLY A 48 -28.69 7.68 -4.81
CA GLY A 48 -29.48 7.09 -5.88
C GLY A 48 -30.82 6.51 -5.39
N ASP A 49 -31.65 6.15 -6.34
CA ASP A 49 -33.02 5.66 -6.08
C ASP A 49 -33.03 4.29 -5.36
N GLY A 50 -31.96 3.51 -5.47
CA GLY A 50 -31.80 2.25 -4.74
C GLY A 50 -31.69 2.39 -3.21
N LEU A 51 -31.55 3.62 -2.71
CA LEU A 51 -31.61 3.92 -1.27
C LEU A 51 -33.02 4.29 -0.80
N SER A 52 -34.00 4.30 -1.70
CA SER A 52 -35.37 4.66 -1.40
C SER A 52 -36.26 3.41 -1.37
N PHE A 53 -37.11 3.31 -0.39
CA PHE A 53 -38.10 2.23 -0.29
C PHE A 53 -39.45 2.78 0.21
N ARG A 54 -40.51 2.07 -0.11
CA ARG A 54 -41.84 2.39 0.40
C ARG A 54 -42.01 1.73 1.77
N GLY A 55 -42.43 2.50 2.73
CA GLY A 55 -42.69 2.02 4.09
C GLY A 55 -43.91 2.70 4.70
N ASN A 56 -44.50 2.05 5.68
CA ASN A 56 -45.58 2.64 6.45
C ASN A 56 -44.99 3.55 7.54
N PRO A 57 -45.57 4.72 7.76
CA PRO A 57 -45.19 5.58 8.89
C PRO A 57 -45.46 4.85 10.21
N PRO A 58 -44.75 5.21 11.31
CA PRO A 58 -44.92 4.57 12.62
C PRO A 58 -46.23 4.88 13.32
N VAL A 59 -47.14 5.58 12.66
CA VAL A 59 -48.50 5.88 13.10
C VAL A 59 -49.47 5.20 12.17
N GLU A 60 -50.67 4.84 12.65
CA GLU A 60 -51.73 4.28 11.83
C GLU A 60 -52.13 5.27 10.73
N ALA A 61 -51.66 5.01 9.52
CA ALA A 61 -51.91 5.81 8.35
C ALA A 61 -52.28 4.89 7.16
N THR A 62 -53.24 5.32 6.38
CA THR A 62 -53.71 4.59 5.20
C THR A 62 -52.84 4.81 3.95
N TYR A 63 -51.73 5.52 4.06
CA TYR A 63 -50.83 5.84 2.96
C TYR A 63 -49.39 5.36 3.23
N GLN A 64 -48.67 5.05 2.17
CA GLN A 64 -47.27 4.70 2.22
C GLN A 64 -46.40 5.91 1.94
N LEU A 65 -45.31 6.04 2.67
CA LEU A 65 -44.30 7.05 2.45
C LEU A 65 -43.12 6.46 1.66
N THR A 66 -42.50 7.27 0.83
CA THR A 66 -41.17 6.97 0.29
C THR A 66 -40.15 7.36 1.34
N ILE A 67 -39.48 6.36 1.91
CA ILE A 67 -38.45 6.53 2.90
C ILE A 67 -37.12 6.42 2.19
N GLN A 68 -36.25 7.41 2.37
CA GLN A 68 -34.88 7.38 1.85
C GLN A 68 -33.90 7.03 2.98
N SER A 69 -33.19 5.94 2.78
CA SER A 69 -32.09 5.57 3.67
C SER A 69 -30.91 6.51 3.45
N ARG A 70 -30.37 7.08 4.54
CA ARG A 70 -29.18 7.92 4.45
C ARG A 70 -27.95 7.03 4.49
N ALA A 71 -27.20 6.99 3.38
CA ALA A 71 -25.93 6.32 3.35
C ALA A 71 -24.90 7.08 4.20
N GLU A 72 -24.13 6.34 4.99
CA GLU A 72 -22.99 6.88 5.69
C GLU A 72 -21.87 7.28 4.73
N LYS A 73 -21.04 8.21 5.18
CA LYS A 73 -19.81 8.54 4.47
C LYS A 73 -18.80 7.43 4.74
N PHE A 74 -18.11 6.98 3.71
CA PHE A 74 -16.93 6.14 3.90
C PHE A 74 -15.70 6.85 3.34
N GLU A 75 -14.65 6.79 4.10
CA GLU A 75 -13.38 7.39 3.77
C GLU A 75 -12.54 6.44 2.92
N LEU A 76 -11.65 6.99 2.12
CA LEU A 76 -10.67 6.20 1.40
C LEU A 76 -9.54 5.80 2.37
N PRO A 77 -9.01 4.56 2.27
CA PRO A 77 -7.87 4.14 3.08
C PRO A 77 -6.62 4.94 2.68
N SER A 78 -6.34 6.00 3.41
CA SER A 78 -5.13 6.78 3.20
C SER A 78 -3.91 6.06 3.76
N LEU A 79 -2.80 6.13 3.03
CA LEU A 79 -1.55 5.45 3.34
C LEU A 79 -0.40 6.44 3.33
N VAL A 80 0.42 6.38 4.36
CA VAL A 80 1.73 7.05 4.42
C VAL A 80 2.80 5.98 4.44
N ASN A 81 3.70 5.99 3.46
CA ASN A 81 4.86 5.11 3.45
C ASN A 81 6.13 5.95 3.54
N ILE A 82 7.01 5.57 4.44
CA ILE A 82 8.34 6.15 4.61
C ILE A 82 9.33 5.01 4.49
N GLY A 83 10.33 5.13 3.63
CA GLY A 83 11.32 4.10 3.43
C GLY A 83 12.72 4.67 3.27
N ALA A 84 13.69 3.91 3.75
CA ALA A 84 15.11 4.19 3.54
C ALA A 84 15.83 2.91 3.17
N SER A 85 16.81 2.99 2.29
CA SER A 85 17.70 1.88 1.98
C SER A 85 19.12 2.39 1.79
N TYR A 86 20.07 1.53 2.14
CA TYR A 86 21.47 1.82 1.98
C TYR A 86 22.18 0.66 1.29
N ASP A 87 22.83 0.98 0.17
CA ASP A 87 23.59 0.02 -0.63
C ASP A 87 25.06 0.08 -0.20
N TYR A 88 25.57 -1.02 0.30
CA TYR A 88 26.99 -1.18 0.66
C TYR A 88 27.68 -2.13 -0.30
N LYS A 89 28.72 -1.65 -0.99
CA LYS A 89 29.53 -2.46 -1.91
C LYS A 89 30.65 -3.13 -1.13
N ILE A 90 30.51 -4.44 -0.89
CA ILE A 90 31.54 -5.23 -0.17
C ILE A 90 32.76 -5.46 -1.06
N MET A 91 32.51 -5.85 -2.32
CA MET A 91 33.53 -6.11 -3.35
C MET A 91 32.96 -5.71 -4.71
N GLU A 92 33.77 -5.73 -5.79
CA GLU A 92 33.35 -5.30 -7.13
C GLU A 92 32.05 -5.92 -7.63
N ASN A 93 31.79 -7.18 -7.26
CA ASN A 93 30.61 -7.93 -7.70
C ASN A 93 29.64 -8.27 -6.56
N HIS A 94 29.83 -7.72 -5.36
CA HIS A 94 29.07 -8.05 -4.18
C HIS A 94 28.46 -6.80 -3.55
N ARG A 95 27.14 -6.71 -3.53
CA ARG A 95 26.41 -5.62 -2.90
C ARG A 95 25.52 -6.16 -1.79
N LEU A 96 25.50 -5.46 -0.68
CA LEU A 96 24.59 -5.68 0.42
C LEU A 96 23.72 -4.44 0.57
N THR A 97 22.41 -4.62 0.58
CA THR A 97 21.46 -3.53 0.77
C THR A 97 20.69 -3.76 2.06
N GLY A 98 20.72 -2.79 2.96
CA GLY A 98 19.82 -2.74 4.10
C GLY A 98 18.61 -1.87 3.78
N VAL A 99 17.42 -2.28 4.20
CA VAL A 99 16.15 -1.58 3.96
C VAL A 99 15.39 -1.43 5.27
N ALA A 100 14.83 -0.26 5.50
CA ALA A 100 13.86 0.01 6.55
C ALA A 100 12.65 0.72 5.96
N ALA A 101 11.46 0.31 6.35
CA ALA A 101 10.23 0.91 5.86
C ALA A 101 9.19 1.02 6.99
N PHE A 102 8.44 2.10 6.97
CA PHE A 102 7.30 2.34 7.84
C PHE A 102 6.08 2.63 6.99
N THR A 103 4.98 1.98 7.30
CA THR A 103 3.68 2.19 6.65
C THR A 103 2.64 2.47 7.71
N SER A 104 2.02 3.65 7.61
CA SER A 104 0.85 4.00 8.40
C SER A 104 -0.39 3.97 7.51
N ASN A 105 -1.44 3.31 8.00
CA ASN A 105 -2.69 3.13 7.29
C ASN A 105 -3.84 3.58 8.19
N SER A 106 -4.75 4.40 7.68
CA SER A 106 -5.88 4.92 8.47
C SER A 106 -6.93 3.85 8.86
N PHE A 107 -6.87 2.65 8.27
CA PHE A 107 -7.86 1.57 8.50
C PHE A 107 -7.26 0.30 9.12
N THR A 108 -5.94 0.16 9.14
CA THR A 108 -5.24 -0.99 9.72
C THR A 108 -4.12 -0.54 10.65
N ASN A 109 -3.49 -1.48 11.32
CA ASN A 109 -2.35 -1.20 12.18
C ASN A 109 -1.14 -0.70 11.39
N ASP A 110 -0.34 0.14 12.03
CA ASP A 110 0.94 0.58 11.49
C ASP A 110 1.91 -0.59 11.37
N GLN A 111 2.71 -0.57 10.31
CA GLN A 111 3.68 -1.61 10.00
C GLN A 111 5.09 -1.05 9.95
N PHE A 112 6.04 -1.79 10.47
CA PHE A 112 7.45 -1.50 10.38
C PHE A 112 8.19 -2.69 9.76
N GLY A 113 8.85 -2.47 8.63
CA GLY A 113 9.58 -3.49 7.89
C GLY A 113 11.09 -3.28 7.95
N LEU A 114 11.82 -4.35 8.15
CA LEU A 114 13.27 -4.40 8.00
C LEU A 114 13.63 -5.47 6.99
N GLY A 115 14.59 -5.20 6.12
CA GLY A 115 15.04 -6.14 5.11
C GLY A 115 16.52 -6.01 4.80
N ILE A 116 17.04 -7.10 4.25
CA ILE A 116 18.40 -7.19 3.75
C ILE A 116 18.38 -7.87 2.39
N GLU A 117 19.17 -7.37 1.46
CA GLU A 117 19.40 -7.96 0.14
C GLU A 117 20.88 -8.15 -0.07
N TYR A 118 21.26 -9.33 -0.53
CA TYR A 118 22.60 -9.61 -1.04
C TYR A 118 22.52 -9.85 -2.54
N ALA A 119 23.28 -9.08 -3.31
CA ALA A 119 23.34 -9.19 -4.75
C ALA A 119 24.75 -9.59 -5.20
N PHE A 120 24.82 -10.59 -6.08
CA PHE A 120 26.06 -11.06 -6.71
C PHE A 120 26.01 -10.77 -8.20
N LYS A 121 27.00 -10.00 -8.69
CA LYS A 121 27.14 -9.54 -10.10
C LYS A 121 25.91 -8.84 -10.64
N GLU A 122 25.03 -8.34 -9.79
CA GLU A 122 23.71 -7.81 -10.15
C GLU A 122 22.84 -8.81 -10.98
N MET A 123 23.22 -10.09 -10.95
CA MET A 123 22.53 -11.19 -11.65
C MET A 123 21.75 -12.06 -10.67
N PHE A 124 22.27 -12.27 -9.49
CA PHE A 124 21.64 -13.08 -8.46
C PHE A 124 21.39 -12.24 -7.25
N SER A 125 20.16 -12.21 -6.75
CA SER A 125 19.82 -11.51 -5.53
C SER A 125 19.07 -12.42 -4.57
N LEU A 126 19.51 -12.44 -3.32
CA LEU A 126 18.86 -13.11 -2.20
C LEU A 126 18.34 -12.03 -1.24
N ARG A 127 17.09 -12.14 -0.86
CA ARG A 127 16.41 -11.17 0.00
C ARG A 127 15.80 -11.85 1.21
N GLY A 128 15.90 -11.18 2.35
CA GLY A 128 15.21 -11.57 3.57
C GLY A 128 14.71 -10.34 4.28
N GLY A 129 13.58 -10.45 4.94
CA GLY A 129 13.02 -9.34 5.69
C GLY A 129 11.98 -9.80 6.69
N TYR A 130 11.63 -8.90 7.58
CA TYR A 130 10.61 -9.09 8.58
C TYR A 130 9.73 -7.84 8.68
N VAL A 131 8.43 -8.05 8.68
CA VAL A 131 7.44 -6.99 8.86
C VAL A 131 6.79 -7.14 10.23
N PHE A 132 6.97 -6.12 11.06
CA PHE A 132 6.34 -5.98 12.37
C PHE A 132 5.03 -5.23 12.20
N GLU A 133 3.97 -5.74 12.79
CA GLU A 133 2.68 -5.09 12.89
C GLU A 133 2.28 -5.06 14.37
N LYS A 134 1.63 -4.00 14.80
CA LYS A 134 1.11 -3.92 16.17
C LYS A 134 0.06 -5.03 16.35
N ASP A 135 0.09 -5.69 17.51
CA ASP A 135 -0.83 -6.78 17.89
C ASP A 135 -0.72 -8.08 17.08
N MET A 136 0.46 -8.31 16.48
CA MET A 136 0.79 -9.51 15.69
C MET A 136 0.64 -10.84 16.45
N SER A 137 0.60 -10.78 17.78
CA SER A 137 0.55 -11.97 18.65
C SER A 137 -0.84 -12.59 18.79
N SER A 138 -1.89 -11.91 18.36
CA SER A 138 -3.28 -12.36 18.42
C SER A 138 -3.75 -12.73 17.02
N ASP A 139 -4.14 -13.98 16.79
CA ASP A 139 -4.65 -14.43 15.48
C ASP A 139 -5.96 -13.71 15.08
N GLU A 140 -6.70 -13.17 16.06
CA GLU A 140 -7.95 -12.42 15.85
C GLU A 140 -7.70 -10.96 15.44
N ASP A 141 -6.55 -10.36 15.80
CA ASP A 141 -6.23 -8.95 15.58
C ASP A 141 -5.27 -8.73 14.41
N ARG A 142 -4.82 -9.80 13.75
CA ARG A 142 -3.92 -9.71 12.59
C ARG A 142 -4.65 -9.13 11.38
N ALA A 143 -4.37 -7.89 11.04
CA ALA A 143 -5.01 -7.19 9.93
C ALA A 143 -4.46 -7.58 8.55
N THR A 144 -3.23 -8.11 8.47
CA THR A 144 -2.59 -8.45 7.19
C THR A 144 -1.93 -9.83 7.21
N ALA A 145 -2.16 -10.58 6.12
CA ALA A 145 -1.50 -11.87 5.90
C ALA A 145 0.01 -11.77 5.55
N MET A 146 0.50 -10.55 5.31
CA MET A 146 1.89 -10.29 4.87
C MET A 146 2.84 -9.87 6.00
N SER A 147 2.38 -9.84 7.25
CA SER A 147 3.25 -9.60 8.40
C SER A 147 4.10 -10.85 8.71
N GLY A 148 5.31 -10.63 9.23
CA GLY A 148 6.24 -11.69 9.61
C GLY A 148 7.43 -11.83 8.68
N LEU A 149 7.98 -13.04 8.61
CA LEU A 149 9.19 -13.36 7.86
C LEU A 149 8.90 -13.47 6.35
N ASN A 150 9.72 -12.81 5.56
CA ASN A 150 9.68 -12.82 4.10
C ASN A 150 11.04 -13.18 3.53
N ALA A 151 11.08 -13.99 2.49
CA ALA A 151 12.30 -14.33 1.77
C ALA A 151 12.04 -14.37 0.26
N GLY A 152 13.04 -14.04 -0.54
CA GLY A 152 12.94 -14.03 -1.99
C GLY A 152 14.26 -14.21 -2.68
N VAL A 153 14.21 -14.75 -3.88
CA VAL A 153 15.37 -14.92 -4.78
C VAL A 153 15.01 -14.32 -6.14
N SER A 154 15.95 -13.59 -6.75
CA SER A 154 15.82 -13.13 -8.13
C SER A 154 17.05 -13.51 -8.93
N VAL A 155 16.81 -13.76 -10.22
CA VAL A 155 17.86 -14.05 -11.20
C VAL A 155 17.61 -13.18 -12.42
N ASP A 156 18.53 -12.26 -12.69
CA ASP A 156 18.52 -11.36 -13.83
C ASP A 156 19.50 -11.86 -14.88
N LEU A 157 19.01 -12.42 -15.98
CA LEU A 157 19.81 -12.92 -17.07
C LEU A 157 19.85 -11.91 -18.23
N PRO A 158 21.03 -11.48 -18.69
CA PRO A 158 21.14 -10.63 -19.87
C PRO A 158 20.82 -11.47 -21.12
N LEU A 159 19.62 -11.32 -21.64
CA LEU A 159 19.20 -11.96 -22.91
C LEU A 159 19.51 -11.04 -24.08
N GLY A 160 20.53 -11.40 -24.88
CA GLY A 160 20.83 -10.79 -26.17
C GLY A 160 22.08 -9.89 -26.21
N LYS A 161 22.61 -9.68 -27.41
CA LYS A 161 23.83 -8.91 -27.71
C LYS A 161 23.72 -7.39 -27.47
N SER A 162 22.60 -6.89 -26.98
CA SER A 162 22.30 -5.45 -26.89
C SER A 162 22.07 -4.94 -25.49
N GLY A 163 22.46 -5.61 -24.41
CA GLY A 163 22.51 -5.02 -23.07
C GLY A 163 21.20 -4.42 -22.53
N LYS A 164 20.05 -4.70 -23.14
CA LYS A 164 18.76 -4.28 -22.59
C LYS A 164 18.32 -5.28 -21.51
N LYS A 165 18.31 -4.83 -20.28
CA LYS A 165 17.63 -5.51 -19.17
C LYS A 165 16.11 -5.39 -19.40
N PHE A 166 15.40 -6.46 -19.34
CA PHE A 166 13.95 -6.51 -19.29
C PHE A 166 13.47 -6.57 -17.85
#